data_b55f51216b9b2d5f5ff52b1ce7a7cea9
#
_entry.id   b55f51216b9b2d5f5ff52b1ce7a7cea9
#
_cell.length_a   1.000
_cell.length_b   1.000
_cell.length_c   1.000
_cell.angle_alpha   90.00
_cell.angle_beta   90.00
_cell.angle_gamma   90.00
#
_symmetry.space_group_name_H-M   'P 1'
#
loop_
_entity.id
_entity.type
_entity.pdbx_description
1 polymer ?
#
loop_
_entity_poly.entity_id
_entity_poly.type
_entity_poly.pdbx_seq_one_letter_code
_entity_poly.pdbx_strand_id
1 'polypeptide(L)'
;MKINKLRVAATVALGLGVGAAYAAGTGSAVASSKSVSAKDHDGSSHQRDLPNPYEFLPKVPSFKAYSTTVRDGHALPLAQWSGVFGVPGGKDISPELSWYGFPKGTKSFVVSMYDPEAPTGSGFTHWTVEDIPATTTSLPENAGALDSTTLPAGAIQLDGDAGMPRYIGGAPPAGSGLHYYYITITALNESSTGLPATTSAALLNFEIDSHVIGRATIVCPTEIN
;
A
#
# COMPACT_ATOMS: atom_id res chain seq x y z
N MET A 1 9.84 47.58 -19.64
CA MET A 1 9.59 47.48 -18.21
C MET A 1 10.34 46.22 -17.73
N LYS A 2 11.49 46.45 -17.03
CA LYS A 2 12.41 45.35 -16.63
C LYS A 2 11.93 44.78 -15.28
N ILE A 3 11.66 43.47 -15.24
CA ILE A 3 11.32 42.77 -14.00
C ILE A 3 12.57 42.08 -13.46
N ASN A 4 13.01 42.54 -12.26
CA ASN A 4 14.15 42.01 -11.54
C ASN A 4 13.85 40.59 -10.99
N LYS A 5 14.76 39.67 -11.26
CA LYS A 5 14.79 38.35 -10.62
C LYS A 5 15.49 38.49 -9.26
N LEU A 6 14.74 38.30 -8.18
CA LEU A 6 15.26 38.17 -6.84
C LEU A 6 15.79 36.76 -6.62
N ARG A 7 17.10 36.62 -6.44
CA ARG A 7 17.73 35.35 -6.02
C ARG A 7 17.74 35.30 -4.50
N VAL A 8 17.08 34.31 -3.91
CA VAL A 8 17.20 34.02 -2.48
C VAL A 8 18.35 33.02 -2.32
N ALA A 9 19.43 33.42 -1.66
CA ALA A 9 20.51 32.56 -1.25
C ALA A 9 20.20 31.99 0.13
N ALA A 10 20.11 30.68 0.27
CA ALA A 10 19.99 30.00 1.56
C ALA A 10 21.41 29.80 2.13
N THR A 11 21.70 30.44 3.25
CA THR A 11 22.96 30.27 4.00
C THR A 11 22.76 29.13 4.99
N VAL A 12 23.53 28.04 4.81
CA VAL A 12 23.61 26.94 5.79
C VAL A 12 24.63 27.32 6.85
N ALA A 13 24.20 27.51 8.09
CA ALA A 13 25.09 27.69 9.23
C ALA A 13 25.42 26.34 9.86
N LEU A 14 26.68 25.94 9.82
CA LEU A 14 27.24 24.82 10.59
C LEU A 14 27.38 25.28 12.06
N GLY A 15 26.64 24.64 12.95
CA GLY A 15 26.82 24.74 14.39
C GLY A 15 27.67 23.60 14.92
N LEU A 16 28.87 23.90 15.39
CA LEU A 16 29.80 23.00 16.07
C LEU A 16 29.38 22.83 17.55
N GLY A 17 29.33 21.63 17.96
CA GLY A 17 29.58 20.91 19.19
C GLY A 17 29.45 21.58 20.56
N VAL A 18 28.76 20.85 21.43
CA VAL A 18 29.12 20.78 22.86
C VAL A 18 28.98 19.32 23.31
N GLY A 19 30.10 18.73 23.68
CA GLY A 19 30.14 17.41 24.29
C GLY A 19 29.66 17.48 25.74
N ALA A 20 28.73 16.62 26.09
CA ALA A 20 28.37 16.31 27.47
C ALA A 20 28.97 14.96 27.85
N ALA A 21 29.89 14.98 28.82
CA ALA A 21 30.44 13.79 29.44
C ALA A 21 29.38 13.11 30.30
N TYR A 22 29.06 11.86 30.01
CA TYR A 22 28.25 11.02 30.91
C TYR A 22 29.17 10.24 31.84
N ALA A 23 28.98 10.46 33.13
CA ALA A 23 29.65 9.72 34.19
C ALA A 23 29.17 8.27 34.22
N ALA A 24 30.11 7.33 34.26
CA ALA A 24 29.84 5.91 34.43
C ALA A 24 29.33 5.62 35.85
N GLY A 25 28.07 5.26 35.96
CA GLY A 25 27.49 4.66 37.15
C GLY A 25 27.51 3.14 37.01
N THR A 26 28.36 2.46 37.80
CA THR A 26 28.39 1.00 37.93
C THR A 26 27.22 0.55 38.78
N GLY A 27 26.19 0.05 38.14
CA GLY A 27 25.07 -0.66 38.77
C GLY A 27 24.84 -2.00 38.06
N SER A 28 25.35 -3.08 38.65
CA SER A 28 25.08 -4.44 38.20
C SER A 28 23.63 -4.81 38.46
N ALA A 29 22.77 -4.66 37.45
CA ALA A 29 21.46 -5.28 37.40
C ALA A 29 21.59 -6.62 36.68
N VAL A 30 21.57 -7.71 37.43
CA VAL A 30 21.47 -9.08 36.91
C VAL A 30 20.05 -9.23 36.36
N ALA A 31 19.88 -9.05 35.06
CA ALA A 31 18.66 -9.39 34.36
C ALA A 31 18.55 -10.92 34.29
N SER A 32 17.63 -11.49 35.04
CA SER A 32 17.23 -12.90 34.93
C SER A 32 16.62 -13.12 33.54
N SER A 33 17.38 -13.73 32.67
CA SER A 33 16.88 -14.21 31.38
C SER A 33 15.97 -15.41 31.64
N LYS A 34 14.65 -15.21 31.65
CA LYS A 34 13.71 -16.30 31.45
C LYS A 34 13.90 -16.84 30.05
N SER A 35 14.55 -18.01 29.94
CA SER A 35 14.57 -18.79 28.71
C SER A 35 13.14 -19.13 28.32
N VAL A 36 12.65 -18.54 27.23
CA VAL A 36 11.43 -19.01 26.57
C VAL A 36 11.82 -20.32 25.89
N SER A 37 11.37 -21.43 26.47
CA SER A 37 11.53 -22.76 25.90
C SER A 37 10.75 -22.84 24.61
N ALA A 38 11.46 -22.94 23.49
CA ALA A 38 10.87 -23.35 22.24
C ALA A 38 10.53 -24.85 22.31
N LYS A 39 9.30 -25.18 22.55
CA LYS A 39 8.63 -26.45 22.26
C LYS A 39 7.32 -26.06 21.62
N ASP A 40 7.13 -26.37 20.34
CA ASP A 40 6.51 -27.56 19.83
C ASP A 40 6.65 -27.55 18.29
N HIS A 41 7.41 -28.51 17.78
CA HIS A 41 7.29 -28.96 16.42
C HIS A 41 6.07 -29.88 16.35
N ASP A 42 4.89 -29.32 16.22
CA ASP A 42 3.75 -29.99 15.63
C ASP A 42 3.64 -29.46 14.20
N GLY A 43 3.66 -30.39 13.22
CA GLY A 43 3.64 -30.08 11.78
C GLY A 43 2.27 -29.60 11.28
N SER A 44 1.54 -28.81 12.05
CA SER A 44 0.43 -28.02 11.58
C SER A 44 1.00 -26.75 10.96
N SER A 45 0.77 -26.53 9.67
CA SER A 45 0.94 -25.24 9.04
C SER A 45 0.06 -24.24 9.80
N HIS A 46 0.62 -23.57 10.81
CA HIS A 46 -0.02 -22.41 11.40
C HIS A 46 -0.03 -21.36 10.30
N GLN A 47 -1.09 -21.35 9.50
CA GLN A 47 -1.53 -20.18 8.79
C GLN A 47 -1.67 -19.12 9.89
N ARG A 48 -0.68 -18.22 9.99
CA ARG A 48 -0.81 -17.09 10.90
C ARG A 48 -2.08 -16.37 10.46
N ASP A 49 -3.08 -16.33 11.32
CA ASP A 49 -4.19 -15.41 11.16
C ASP A 49 -3.61 -14.00 11.29
N LEU A 50 -3.03 -13.52 10.19
CA LEU A 50 -2.53 -12.15 10.14
C LEU A 50 -3.74 -11.24 10.15
N PRO A 51 -3.78 -10.24 11.04
CA PRO A 51 -4.91 -9.35 11.12
C PRO A 51 -5.10 -8.66 9.78
N ASN A 52 -6.34 -8.63 9.30
CA ASN A 52 -6.69 -7.83 8.13
C ASN A 52 -6.24 -6.38 8.39
N PRO A 53 -5.41 -5.76 7.54
CA PRO A 53 -4.88 -4.41 7.76
C PRO A 53 -5.97 -3.35 7.92
N TYR A 54 -7.19 -3.65 7.48
CA TYR A 54 -8.37 -2.77 7.62
C TYR A 54 -9.20 -3.05 8.88
N GLU A 55 -8.80 -4.01 9.73
CA GLU A 55 -9.57 -4.40 10.93
C GLU A 55 -9.65 -3.27 11.96
N PHE A 56 -8.60 -2.47 12.06
CA PHE A 56 -8.50 -1.34 13.00
C PHE A 56 -9.16 -0.06 12.50
N LEU A 57 -9.57 -0.02 11.23
CA LEU A 57 -10.25 1.12 10.65
C LEU A 57 -11.76 1.12 10.98
N PRO A 58 -12.44 2.26 10.88
CA PRO A 58 -13.88 2.31 11.05
C PRO A 58 -14.59 1.28 10.17
N LYS A 59 -15.53 0.55 10.77
CA LYS A 59 -16.35 -0.43 10.04
C LYS A 59 -17.29 0.28 9.09
N VAL A 60 -17.22 -0.09 7.82
CA VAL A 60 -18.09 0.44 6.75
C VAL A 60 -18.74 -0.73 6.00
N PRO A 61 -19.87 -0.50 5.31
CA PRO A 61 -20.48 -1.50 4.46
C PRO A 61 -19.50 -2.08 3.43
N SER A 62 -19.57 -3.40 3.22
CA SER A 62 -18.86 -4.04 2.12
C SER A 62 -19.71 -4.05 0.87
N PHE A 63 -19.06 -3.95 -0.30
CA PHE A 63 -19.68 -4.13 -1.60
C PHE A 63 -18.93 -5.20 -2.40
N LYS A 64 -19.27 -5.41 -3.66
CA LYS A 64 -18.65 -6.48 -4.44
C LYS A 64 -17.54 -5.96 -5.32
N ALA A 65 -16.38 -6.63 -5.28
CA ALA A 65 -15.30 -6.51 -6.24
C ALA A 65 -15.03 -7.88 -6.86
N TYR A 66 -14.66 -7.89 -8.12
CA TYR A 66 -14.24 -9.08 -8.85
C TYR A 66 -13.23 -8.69 -9.94
N SER A 67 -12.56 -9.68 -10.47
CA SER A 67 -11.57 -9.50 -11.53
C SER A 67 -11.59 -10.71 -12.47
N THR A 68 -11.28 -10.49 -13.72
CA THR A 68 -11.04 -11.56 -14.71
C THR A 68 -9.61 -12.04 -14.73
N THR A 69 -8.69 -11.31 -14.09
CA THR A 69 -7.23 -11.59 -14.11
C THR A 69 -6.69 -12.07 -12.77
N VAL A 70 -7.30 -11.70 -11.65
CA VAL A 70 -6.96 -12.20 -10.31
C VAL A 70 -8.21 -12.77 -9.63
N ARG A 71 -8.02 -13.61 -8.62
CA ARG A 71 -9.13 -14.25 -7.93
C ARG A 71 -8.89 -14.24 -6.42
N ASP A 72 -9.92 -13.83 -5.68
CA ASP A 72 -9.89 -13.85 -4.21
C ASP A 72 -9.52 -15.23 -3.66
N GLY A 73 -8.61 -15.25 -2.69
CA GLY A 73 -8.07 -16.48 -2.09
C GLY A 73 -7.08 -17.26 -2.97
N HIS A 74 -6.65 -16.74 -4.11
CA HIS A 74 -5.70 -17.39 -5.02
C HIS A 74 -4.45 -16.52 -5.19
N ALA A 75 -3.30 -17.17 -5.45
CA ALA A 75 -2.06 -16.48 -5.73
C ALA A 75 -2.17 -15.56 -6.94
N LEU A 76 -1.39 -14.47 -6.92
CA LEU A 76 -1.25 -13.59 -8.07
C LEU A 76 -0.78 -14.38 -9.30
N PRO A 77 -1.41 -14.23 -10.48
CA PRO A 77 -0.85 -14.73 -11.73
C PRO A 77 0.47 -14.05 -12.07
N LEU A 78 1.32 -14.72 -12.84
CA LEU A 78 2.67 -14.25 -13.15
C LEU A 78 2.72 -12.86 -13.80
N ALA A 79 1.70 -12.48 -14.56
CA ALA A 79 1.61 -11.15 -15.16
C ALA A 79 1.55 -10.03 -14.11
N GLN A 80 0.97 -10.30 -12.95
CA GLN A 80 0.84 -9.38 -11.82
C GLN A 80 2.03 -9.43 -10.84
N TRP A 81 3.05 -10.25 -11.11
CA TRP A 81 4.30 -10.27 -10.33
C TRP A 81 5.26 -9.19 -10.82
N SER A 82 6.21 -8.82 -9.95
CA SER A 82 7.10 -7.71 -10.24
C SER A 82 8.29 -8.08 -11.11
N GLY A 83 8.30 -7.57 -12.33
CA GLY A 83 9.51 -7.50 -13.17
C GLY A 83 10.49 -6.45 -12.65
N VAL A 84 9.99 -5.35 -12.08
CA VAL A 84 10.84 -4.27 -11.51
C VAL A 84 11.70 -4.80 -10.36
N PHE A 85 11.16 -5.66 -9.49
CA PHE A 85 11.92 -6.31 -8.42
C PHE A 85 12.58 -7.63 -8.85
N GLY A 86 12.61 -7.90 -10.16
CA GLY A 86 13.38 -9.01 -10.71
C GLY A 86 12.76 -10.39 -10.56
N VAL A 87 11.46 -10.50 -10.29
CA VAL A 87 10.78 -11.80 -10.28
C VAL A 87 10.76 -12.38 -11.70
N PRO A 88 11.30 -13.60 -11.93
CA PRO A 88 11.36 -14.17 -13.27
C PRO A 88 9.97 -14.31 -13.90
N GLY A 89 9.79 -13.67 -15.07
CA GLY A 89 8.52 -13.67 -15.80
C GLY A 89 7.47 -12.68 -15.26
N GLY A 90 7.75 -11.95 -14.19
CA GLY A 90 6.91 -10.87 -13.69
C GLY A 90 6.85 -9.71 -14.70
N LYS A 91 5.69 -9.05 -14.80
CA LYS A 91 5.45 -8.04 -15.84
C LYS A 91 4.95 -6.70 -15.29
N ASP A 92 4.65 -6.60 -13.99
CA ASP A 92 4.05 -5.41 -13.38
C ASP A 92 2.76 -4.95 -14.09
N ILE A 93 1.96 -5.88 -14.58
CA ILE A 93 0.67 -5.60 -15.20
C ILE A 93 -0.36 -5.52 -14.08
N SER A 94 -1.01 -4.37 -13.87
CA SER A 94 -2.10 -4.27 -12.90
C SER A 94 -3.29 -5.13 -13.32
N PRO A 95 -4.01 -5.76 -12.35
CA PRO A 95 -5.18 -6.56 -12.68
C PRO A 95 -6.31 -5.71 -13.29
N GLU A 96 -7.15 -6.34 -14.11
CA GLU A 96 -8.49 -5.84 -14.36
C GLU A 96 -9.27 -5.85 -13.05
N LEU A 97 -10.04 -4.81 -12.78
CA LEU A 97 -10.90 -4.71 -11.60
C LEU A 97 -12.28 -4.24 -11.99
N SER A 98 -13.31 -4.84 -11.40
CA SER A 98 -14.70 -4.45 -11.58
C SER A 98 -15.42 -4.49 -10.24
N TRP A 99 -16.36 -3.54 -9.99
CA TRP A 99 -17.09 -3.46 -8.73
C TRP A 99 -18.53 -2.95 -8.90
N TYR A 100 -19.39 -3.36 -7.96
CA TYR A 100 -20.80 -2.96 -7.95
C TYR A 100 -21.41 -3.08 -6.54
N GLY A 101 -22.58 -2.47 -6.37
CA GLY A 101 -23.32 -2.52 -5.10
C GLY A 101 -22.73 -1.64 -4.00
N PHE A 102 -21.93 -0.66 -4.36
CA PHE A 102 -21.38 0.33 -3.44
C PHE A 102 -22.48 1.25 -2.87
N PRO A 103 -22.25 1.89 -1.71
CA PRO A 103 -23.25 2.73 -1.04
C PRO A 103 -23.76 3.88 -1.92
N LYS A 104 -25.04 4.19 -1.80
CA LYS A 104 -25.59 5.44 -2.34
C LYS A 104 -24.89 6.62 -1.69
N GLY A 105 -24.51 7.60 -2.49
CA GLY A 105 -23.72 8.76 -2.00
C GLY A 105 -22.23 8.64 -2.27
N THR A 106 -21.78 7.53 -2.86
CA THR A 106 -20.42 7.45 -3.41
C THR A 106 -20.23 8.49 -4.49
N LYS A 107 -19.16 9.27 -4.39
CA LYS A 107 -18.78 10.30 -5.35
C LYS A 107 -17.46 10.00 -6.05
N SER A 108 -16.57 9.27 -5.38
CA SER A 108 -15.30 8.79 -5.97
C SER A 108 -14.90 7.45 -5.35
N PHE A 109 -13.85 6.85 -5.94
CA PHE A 109 -13.19 5.67 -5.39
C PHE A 109 -11.68 5.88 -5.30
N VAL A 110 -11.08 5.16 -4.35
CA VAL A 110 -9.64 4.88 -4.30
C VAL A 110 -9.46 3.39 -4.55
N VAL A 111 -8.50 3.03 -5.40
CA VAL A 111 -8.03 1.65 -5.59
C VAL A 111 -6.62 1.56 -5.05
N SER A 112 -6.33 0.56 -4.24
CA SER A 112 -4.99 0.33 -3.71
C SER A 112 -4.62 -1.16 -3.73
N MET A 113 -3.32 -1.45 -3.80
CA MET A 113 -2.76 -2.77 -3.50
C MET A 113 -1.68 -2.64 -2.43
N TYR A 114 -1.83 -3.42 -1.35
CA TYR A 114 -1.00 -3.35 -0.16
C TYR A 114 -0.60 -4.74 0.31
N ASP A 115 0.67 -4.89 0.74
CA ASP A 115 1.27 -6.09 1.32
C ASP A 115 1.71 -5.77 2.76
N PRO A 116 0.96 -6.20 3.79
CA PRO A 116 1.31 -5.97 5.18
C PRO A 116 2.49 -6.84 5.66
N GLU A 117 2.80 -7.95 4.98
CA GLU A 117 3.89 -8.86 5.33
C GLU A 117 5.24 -8.48 4.72
N ALA A 118 5.28 -7.46 3.86
CA ALA A 118 6.54 -6.98 3.31
C ALA A 118 7.55 -6.68 4.43
N PRO A 119 8.85 -7.02 4.27
CA PRO A 119 9.87 -6.91 5.32
C PRO A 119 10.28 -5.44 5.57
N THR A 120 9.30 -4.61 5.83
CA THR A 120 9.42 -3.19 6.19
C THR A 120 8.67 -2.95 7.50
N GLY A 121 8.89 -1.83 8.16
CA GLY A 121 8.16 -1.50 9.39
C GLY A 121 6.69 -1.12 9.18
N SER A 122 6.26 -0.92 7.93
CA SER A 122 4.93 -0.40 7.57
C SER A 122 4.23 -1.20 6.47
N GLY A 123 4.70 -2.40 6.14
CA GLY A 123 4.24 -3.12 4.94
C GLY A 123 4.70 -2.42 3.65
N PHE A 124 4.06 -2.72 2.52
CA PHE A 124 4.44 -2.14 1.24
C PHE A 124 3.21 -1.84 0.39
N THR A 125 3.09 -0.59 -0.05
CA THR A 125 2.06 -0.15 -0.99
C THR A 125 2.56 -0.31 -2.42
N HIS A 126 1.94 -1.22 -3.15
CA HIS A 126 2.29 -1.56 -4.54
C HIS A 126 1.63 -0.67 -5.58
N TRP A 127 0.47 -0.12 -5.25
CA TRP A 127 -0.32 0.68 -6.17
C TRP A 127 -1.36 1.51 -5.42
N THR A 128 -1.58 2.75 -5.88
CA THR A 128 -2.68 3.59 -5.41
C THR A 128 -3.16 4.47 -6.54
N VAL A 129 -4.49 4.49 -6.75
CA VAL A 129 -5.18 5.41 -7.65
C VAL A 129 -6.30 6.07 -6.88
N GLU A 130 -6.32 7.38 -6.82
CA GLU A 130 -7.36 8.17 -6.19
C GLU A 130 -8.21 8.95 -7.20
N ASP A 131 -9.28 9.60 -6.70
CA ASP A 131 -10.18 10.45 -7.48
C ASP A 131 -10.81 9.72 -8.69
N ILE A 132 -11.01 8.40 -8.60
CA ILE A 132 -11.74 7.64 -9.61
C ILE A 132 -13.22 8.03 -9.52
N PRO A 133 -13.82 8.61 -10.59
CA PRO A 133 -15.22 9.08 -10.53
C PRO A 133 -16.22 7.95 -10.21
N ALA A 134 -17.28 8.24 -9.48
CA ALA A 134 -18.31 7.25 -9.12
C ALA A 134 -19.05 6.64 -10.32
N THR A 135 -18.95 7.24 -11.50
CA THR A 135 -19.45 6.70 -12.76
C THR A 135 -18.58 5.57 -13.31
N THR A 136 -17.35 5.43 -12.82
CA THR A 136 -16.41 4.35 -13.16
C THR A 136 -16.68 3.17 -12.25
N THR A 137 -16.89 1.99 -12.83
CA THR A 137 -17.13 0.74 -12.10
C THR A 137 -16.16 -0.37 -12.49
N SER A 138 -15.14 -0.02 -13.26
CA SER A 138 -14.05 -0.95 -13.65
C SER A 138 -12.79 -0.19 -14.04
N LEU A 139 -11.64 -0.85 -13.88
CA LEU A 139 -10.36 -0.48 -14.45
C LEU A 139 -9.88 -1.64 -15.33
N PRO A 140 -9.47 -1.38 -16.57
CA PRO A 140 -8.96 -2.43 -17.44
C PRO A 140 -7.62 -2.98 -16.92
N GLU A 141 -7.26 -4.19 -17.37
CA GLU A 141 -5.92 -4.72 -17.14
C GLU A 141 -4.87 -3.72 -17.64
N ASN A 142 -3.77 -3.59 -16.89
CA ASN A 142 -2.68 -2.64 -17.13
C ASN A 142 -3.06 -1.16 -17.00
N ALA A 143 -4.18 -0.84 -16.36
CA ALA A 143 -4.53 0.56 -16.05
C ALA A 143 -3.49 1.23 -15.13
N GLY A 144 -2.74 0.44 -14.36
CA GLY A 144 -1.68 0.90 -13.47
C GLY A 144 -0.31 1.11 -14.15
N ALA A 145 -0.20 1.09 -15.47
CA ALA A 145 1.06 1.39 -16.16
C ALA A 145 1.52 2.84 -15.85
N LEU A 146 2.83 3.08 -15.89
CA LEU A 146 3.40 4.41 -15.62
C LEU A 146 2.88 5.48 -16.60
N ASP A 147 2.68 5.10 -17.84
CA ASP A 147 2.19 5.95 -18.93
C ASP A 147 0.75 5.60 -19.33
N SER A 148 -0.03 5.14 -18.36
CA SER A 148 -1.41 4.70 -18.63
C SER A 148 -2.27 5.81 -19.22
N THR A 149 -2.94 5.48 -20.31
CA THR A 149 -3.98 6.32 -20.94
C THR A 149 -5.39 5.80 -20.71
N THR A 150 -5.53 4.74 -19.89
CA THR A 150 -6.80 4.03 -19.67
C THR A 150 -7.42 4.33 -18.31
N LEU A 151 -6.76 5.09 -17.45
CA LEU A 151 -7.37 5.62 -16.24
C LEU A 151 -8.49 6.61 -16.59
N PRO A 152 -9.58 6.64 -15.82
CA PRO A 152 -10.66 7.59 -16.06
C PRO A 152 -10.16 9.03 -15.84
N ALA A 153 -10.79 9.96 -16.57
CA ALA A 153 -10.45 11.38 -16.46
C ALA A 153 -10.61 11.85 -14.99
N GLY A 154 -9.59 12.53 -14.48
CA GLY A 154 -9.54 13.02 -13.10
C GLY A 154 -8.87 12.06 -12.11
N ALA A 155 -8.75 10.78 -12.44
CA ALA A 155 -8.04 9.84 -11.56
C ALA A 155 -6.53 10.10 -11.57
N ILE A 156 -5.91 9.96 -10.40
CA ILE A 156 -4.50 10.25 -10.15
C ILE A 156 -3.82 9.00 -9.61
N GLN A 157 -2.73 8.55 -10.23
CA GLN A 157 -1.84 7.56 -9.61
C GLN A 157 -0.88 8.27 -8.65
N LEU A 158 -0.82 7.78 -7.42
CA LEU A 158 0.16 8.23 -6.43
C LEU A 158 1.44 7.39 -6.53
N ASP A 159 2.54 7.94 -6.02
CA ASP A 159 3.75 7.16 -5.82
C ASP A 159 3.45 6.03 -4.81
N GLY A 160 3.73 4.78 -5.21
CA GLY A 160 3.81 3.66 -4.28
C GLY A 160 5.12 3.69 -3.50
N ASP A 161 5.33 2.71 -2.61
CA ASP A 161 6.56 2.66 -1.80
C ASP A 161 7.83 2.37 -2.63
N ALA A 162 7.68 1.99 -3.90
CA ALA A 162 8.77 1.94 -4.88
C ALA A 162 9.16 3.33 -5.45
N GLY A 163 8.50 4.42 -5.03
CA GLY A 163 8.76 5.78 -5.49
C GLY A 163 8.34 6.04 -6.96
N MET A 164 7.32 5.34 -7.42
CA MET A 164 6.81 5.46 -8.79
C MET A 164 5.28 5.47 -8.80
N PRO A 165 4.63 6.35 -9.60
CA PRO A 165 3.18 6.41 -9.75
C PRO A 165 2.70 5.34 -10.75
N ARG A 166 2.86 4.08 -10.37
CA ARG A 166 2.45 2.93 -11.18
C ARG A 166 2.19 1.72 -10.32
N TYR A 167 1.54 0.71 -10.90
CA TYR A 167 1.47 -0.62 -10.34
C TYR A 167 2.86 -1.28 -10.34
N ILE A 168 3.27 -1.77 -9.17
CA ILE A 168 4.42 -2.65 -8.99
C ILE A 168 3.87 -4.00 -8.53
N GLY A 169 4.23 -5.06 -9.22
CA GLY A 169 3.73 -6.40 -8.94
C GLY A 169 4.18 -6.97 -7.61
N GLY A 170 3.58 -8.08 -7.21
CA GLY A 170 4.01 -8.83 -6.03
C GLY A 170 5.43 -9.38 -6.18
N ALA A 171 6.22 -9.31 -5.09
CA ALA A 171 7.58 -9.84 -5.06
C ALA A 171 7.94 -10.30 -3.64
N PRO A 172 7.23 -11.29 -3.07
CA PRO A 172 7.58 -11.77 -1.74
C PRO A 172 9.00 -12.34 -1.77
N PRO A 173 9.85 -12.05 -0.77
CA PRO A 173 11.17 -12.65 -0.71
C PRO A 173 11.09 -14.18 -0.66
N ALA A 174 11.97 -14.87 -1.40
CA ALA A 174 11.99 -16.33 -1.40
C ALA A 174 12.13 -16.87 0.03
N GLY A 175 11.26 -17.82 0.40
CA GLY A 175 11.26 -18.43 1.74
C GLY A 175 10.70 -17.55 2.86
N SER A 176 10.15 -16.37 2.59
CA SER A 176 9.50 -15.54 3.61
C SER A 176 8.09 -16.05 4.01
N GLY A 177 7.55 -17.02 3.28
CA GLY A 177 6.20 -17.54 3.44
C GLY A 177 5.17 -16.76 2.63
N LEU A 178 3.90 -16.93 2.98
CA LEU A 178 2.79 -16.27 2.30
C LEU A 178 2.76 -14.77 2.61
N HIS A 179 2.62 -13.98 1.55
CA HIS A 179 2.27 -12.57 1.59
C HIS A 179 0.85 -12.39 1.06
N TYR A 180 0.03 -11.63 1.77
CA TYR A 180 -1.36 -11.38 1.39
C TYR A 180 -1.46 -10.01 0.71
N TYR A 181 -1.65 -10.02 -0.61
CA TYR A 181 -1.83 -8.79 -1.38
C TYR A 181 -3.28 -8.37 -1.31
N TYR A 182 -3.56 -7.30 -0.58
CA TYR A 182 -4.90 -6.71 -0.43
C TYR A 182 -5.15 -5.71 -1.55
N ILE A 183 -5.98 -6.09 -2.53
CA ILE A 183 -6.45 -5.18 -3.58
C ILE A 183 -7.80 -4.64 -3.11
N THR A 184 -7.84 -3.36 -2.74
CA THR A 184 -9.00 -2.75 -2.09
C THR A 184 -9.55 -1.61 -2.92
N ILE A 185 -10.87 -1.61 -3.12
CA ILE A 185 -11.64 -0.52 -3.68
C ILE A 185 -12.37 0.16 -2.52
N THR A 186 -12.05 1.43 -2.26
CA THR A 186 -12.63 2.24 -1.20
C THR A 186 -13.57 3.27 -1.79
N ALA A 187 -14.83 3.28 -1.37
CA ALA A 187 -15.85 4.22 -1.81
C ALA A 187 -15.88 5.45 -0.89
N LEU A 188 -15.81 6.65 -1.47
CA LEU A 188 -15.78 7.92 -0.75
C LEU A 188 -17.05 8.74 -1.00
N ASN A 189 -17.45 9.53 0.00
CA ASN A 189 -18.55 10.49 -0.12
C ASN A 189 -18.11 11.88 -0.61
N GLU A 190 -16.86 12.02 -1.04
CA GLU A 190 -16.30 13.20 -1.69
C GLU A 190 -15.87 12.90 -3.11
N SER A 191 -15.86 13.90 -3.99
CA SER A 191 -15.55 13.72 -5.42
C SER A 191 -14.07 13.82 -5.73
N SER A 192 -13.30 14.43 -4.86
CA SER A 192 -11.84 14.58 -4.97
C SER A 192 -11.25 14.78 -3.59
N THR A 193 -10.10 14.19 -3.34
CA THR A 193 -9.33 14.37 -2.12
C THR A 193 -8.61 15.72 -2.10
N GLY A 194 -8.36 16.30 -3.28
CA GLY A 194 -7.59 17.53 -3.45
C GLY A 194 -6.10 17.36 -3.12
N LEU A 195 -5.64 16.14 -2.92
CA LEU A 195 -4.25 15.83 -2.56
C LEU A 195 -3.34 15.84 -3.81
N PRO A 196 -2.07 16.22 -3.66
CA PRO A 196 -1.11 16.17 -4.76
C PRO A 196 -0.69 14.71 -5.06
N ALA A 197 -0.33 14.42 -6.32
CA ALA A 197 0.13 13.09 -6.76
C ALA A 197 1.34 12.54 -5.99
N THR A 198 2.07 13.39 -5.28
CA THR A 198 3.21 13.02 -4.41
C THR A 198 2.78 12.62 -2.98
N THR A 199 1.48 12.60 -2.70
CA THR A 199 0.96 12.17 -1.41
C THR A 199 1.27 10.68 -1.19
N SER A 200 1.77 10.33 -0.01
CA SER A 200 1.94 8.92 0.34
C SER A 200 0.59 8.22 0.57
N ALA A 201 0.52 6.92 0.31
CA ALA A 201 -0.68 6.15 0.58
C ALA A 201 -1.13 6.23 2.05
N ALA A 202 -0.17 6.33 2.99
CA ALA A 202 -0.47 6.48 4.41
C ALA A 202 -1.17 7.82 4.71
N LEU A 203 -0.69 8.92 4.13
CA LEU A 203 -1.33 10.23 4.29
C LEU A 203 -2.69 10.26 3.60
N LEU A 204 -2.81 9.71 2.39
CA LEU A 204 -4.11 9.57 1.72
C LEU A 204 -5.11 8.83 2.62
N ASN A 205 -4.74 7.66 3.15
CA ASN A 205 -5.64 6.88 4.01
C ASN A 205 -6.06 7.64 5.28
N PHE A 206 -5.15 8.44 5.85
CA PHE A 206 -5.46 9.31 7.00
C PHE A 206 -6.46 10.42 6.65
N GLU A 207 -6.24 11.11 5.54
CA GLU A 207 -7.09 12.23 5.10
C GLU A 207 -8.50 11.78 4.69
N ILE A 208 -8.62 10.63 4.01
CA ILE A 208 -9.93 10.13 3.58
C ILE A 208 -10.72 9.38 4.66
N ASP A 209 -10.15 9.08 5.84
CA ASP A 209 -10.77 8.18 6.83
C ASP A 209 -12.22 8.56 7.16
N SER A 210 -12.51 9.83 7.37
CA SER A 210 -13.88 10.33 7.65
C SER A 210 -14.81 10.36 6.43
N HIS A 211 -14.29 10.13 5.24
CA HIS A 211 -15.01 10.16 3.97
C HIS A 211 -15.30 8.76 3.42
N VAL A 212 -14.73 7.74 4.03
CA VAL A 212 -14.95 6.34 3.61
C VAL A 212 -16.34 5.87 3.99
N ILE A 213 -17.11 5.45 2.99
CA ILE A 213 -18.49 4.94 3.17
C ILE A 213 -18.67 3.49 2.73
N GLY A 214 -17.64 2.85 2.19
CA GLY A 214 -17.66 1.43 1.83
C GLY A 214 -16.31 0.91 1.40
N ARG A 215 -16.08 -0.41 1.53
CA ARG A 215 -14.87 -1.10 1.04
C ARG A 215 -15.23 -2.43 0.39
N ALA A 216 -14.48 -2.77 -0.67
CA ALA A 216 -14.48 -4.11 -1.26
C ALA A 216 -13.03 -4.52 -1.45
N THR A 217 -12.69 -5.79 -1.13
CA THR A 217 -11.31 -6.27 -1.15
C THR A 217 -11.24 -7.62 -1.84
N ILE A 218 -10.22 -7.82 -2.66
CA ILE A 218 -9.75 -9.09 -3.20
C ILE A 218 -8.40 -9.36 -2.54
N VAL A 219 -8.20 -10.54 -1.96
CA VAL A 219 -6.96 -10.92 -1.28
C VAL A 219 -6.26 -12.02 -2.06
N CYS A 220 -5.01 -11.81 -2.42
CA CYS A 220 -4.20 -12.75 -3.19
C CYS A 220 -3.03 -13.27 -2.35
N PRO A 221 -3.15 -14.44 -1.68
CA PRO A 221 -2.04 -15.07 -0.96
C PRO A 221 -1.00 -15.57 -1.95
N THR A 222 0.22 -15.06 -1.87
CA THR A 222 1.30 -15.35 -2.83
C THR A 222 2.61 -15.58 -2.11
N GLU A 223 3.39 -16.58 -2.53
CA GLU A 223 4.73 -16.86 -2.00
C GLU A 223 5.69 -17.24 -3.12
N ILE A 224 6.99 -17.08 -2.88
CA ILE A 224 8.08 -17.61 -3.70
C ILE A 224 8.83 -18.65 -2.88
N ASN A 225 8.81 -19.90 -3.36
CA ASN A 225 9.54 -21.02 -2.76
C ASN A 225 11.00 -21.02 -3.19
#